data_ea5fb4958d580080a2c42f842b2ef4ee
#
_entry.id   ea5fb4958d580080a2c42f842b2ef4ee
#
_cell.length_a   1.000
_cell.length_b   1.000
_cell.length_c   1.000
_cell.angle_alpha   90.00
_cell.angle_beta   90.00
_cell.angle_gamma   90.00
#
_symmetry.space_group_name_H-M   'P 1'
#
loop_
_entity.id
_entity.type
_entity.pdbx_description
1 polymer ?
#
loop_
_entity_poly.entity_id
_entity_poly.type
_entity_poly.pdbx_seq_one_letter_code
_entity_poly.pdbx_strand_id
1 'polypeptide(L)'
;AAPLLPAIEKDLGFSHGDAGSLFLFLSIGYFISLLGSGYISSRITHKKTIAVSAIAVGTALSLISFSKSLFAMRCCVFVLGISAGIYLPSGITTVTSLVNPRHWGKAVAIHELAPNLSFILTPLLAEILLHWFKWRTVLYFIGMVSVLMGIVFSKLGNGGNFLGEAPNFSSIKKIFRIPAFWFLIVLFSLAITSTLGIYNMLPLYLVTEHGMSLDWANSLVGTSRISTLGMAFLGGWATDRLGPKPIMVGVFIVTGILTLLIGMVSTPWIAVIVFLQPVLAVCFYPAGFAALSIISSPENRNMAIS
;
A
#
# COMPACT_ATOMS: atom_id res chain seq x y z
N ALA A 1 8.98 -7.06 4.98
CA ALA A 1 9.38 -7.53 6.33
C ALA A 1 8.62 -8.79 6.74
N ALA A 2 7.31 -8.91 6.45
CA ALA A 2 6.50 -10.07 6.88
C ALA A 2 7.11 -11.44 6.51
N PRO A 3 7.58 -11.71 5.29
CA PRO A 3 8.20 -12.99 4.95
C PRO A 3 9.52 -13.29 5.67
N LEU A 4 10.20 -12.27 6.20
CA LEU A 4 11.44 -12.44 6.97
C LEU A 4 11.17 -12.64 8.49
N LEU A 5 9.94 -12.44 8.92
CA LEU A 5 9.58 -12.44 10.34
C LEU A 5 9.92 -13.75 11.06
N PRO A 6 9.64 -14.95 10.49
CA PRO A 6 10.02 -16.20 11.13
C PRO A 6 11.53 -16.34 11.36
N ALA A 7 12.33 -15.85 10.43
CA ALA A 7 13.80 -15.85 10.56
C ALA A 7 14.27 -14.87 11.65
N ILE A 8 13.59 -13.72 11.79
CA ILE A 8 13.86 -12.71 12.81
C ILE A 8 13.49 -13.24 14.20
N GLU A 9 12.29 -13.83 14.34
CA GLU A 9 11.82 -14.44 15.59
C GLU A 9 12.79 -15.50 16.09
N LYS A 10 13.21 -16.38 15.21
CA LYS A 10 14.16 -17.45 15.54
C LYS A 10 15.53 -16.89 15.97
N ASP A 11 16.04 -15.85 15.30
CA ASP A 11 17.37 -15.28 15.59
C ASP A 11 17.39 -14.45 16.87
N LEU A 12 16.31 -13.75 17.19
CA LEU A 12 16.23 -12.81 18.31
C LEU A 12 15.42 -13.34 19.50
N GLY A 13 14.82 -14.51 19.38
CA GLY A 13 14.02 -15.15 20.44
C GLY A 13 12.73 -14.40 20.76
N PHE A 14 12.11 -13.75 19.76
CA PHE A 14 10.86 -13.01 19.95
C PHE A 14 9.65 -13.95 19.96
N SER A 15 8.64 -13.58 20.73
CA SER A 15 7.32 -14.22 20.67
C SER A 15 6.53 -13.72 19.45
N HIS A 16 5.51 -14.47 19.03
CA HIS A 16 4.56 -14.01 17.98
C HIS A 16 3.86 -12.70 18.38
N GLY A 17 3.59 -12.48 19.66
CA GLY A 17 3.05 -11.21 20.15
C GLY A 17 4.01 -10.05 19.98
N ASP A 18 5.32 -10.28 20.21
CA ASP A 18 6.36 -9.27 19.98
C ASP A 18 6.47 -8.92 18.49
N ALA A 19 6.42 -9.93 17.64
CA ALA A 19 6.40 -9.74 16.17
C ALA A 19 5.18 -8.93 15.71
N GLY A 20 4.00 -9.21 16.27
CA GLY A 20 2.80 -8.43 16.03
C GLY A 20 2.97 -6.96 16.43
N SER A 21 3.68 -6.68 17.52
CA SER A 21 3.96 -5.31 17.96
C SER A 21 4.79 -4.51 16.95
N LEU A 22 5.64 -5.14 16.13
CA LEU A 22 6.41 -4.45 15.10
C LEU A 22 5.48 -3.82 14.04
N PHE A 23 4.41 -4.52 13.67
CA PHE A 23 3.41 -3.96 12.74
C PHE A 23 2.67 -2.77 13.34
N LEU A 24 2.39 -2.81 14.65
CA LEU A 24 1.78 -1.68 15.35
C LEU A 24 2.68 -0.44 15.29
N PHE A 25 3.96 -0.57 15.65
CA PHE A 25 4.92 0.54 15.59
C PHE A 25 5.10 1.07 14.16
N LEU A 26 5.17 0.18 13.17
CA LEU A 26 5.19 0.57 11.74
C LEU A 26 3.96 1.41 11.39
N SER A 27 2.77 0.94 11.75
CA SER A 27 1.49 1.59 11.39
C SER A 27 1.34 2.95 12.08
N ILE A 28 1.75 3.06 13.35
CA ILE A 28 1.72 4.34 14.08
C ILE A 28 2.67 5.35 13.40
N GLY A 29 3.90 4.95 13.09
CA GLY A 29 4.86 5.80 12.38
C GLY A 29 4.33 6.24 11.01
N TYR A 30 3.77 5.31 10.25
CA TYR A 30 3.17 5.57 8.94
C TYR A 30 2.02 6.58 9.04
N PHE A 31 1.09 6.37 9.97
CA PHE A 31 -0.05 7.25 10.19
C PHE A 31 0.38 8.68 10.54
N ILE A 32 1.31 8.83 11.51
CA ILE A 32 1.80 10.15 11.92
C ILE A 32 2.44 10.90 10.75
N SER A 33 3.26 10.21 9.96
CA SER A 33 3.96 10.86 8.86
C SER A 33 3.07 11.11 7.65
N LEU A 34 2.05 10.30 7.45
CA LEU A 34 1.05 10.52 6.41
C LEU A 34 0.35 11.86 6.64
N LEU A 35 -0.09 12.14 7.88
CA LEU A 35 -0.67 13.43 8.26
C LEU A 35 0.32 14.60 8.13
N GLY A 36 1.61 14.36 8.42
CA GLY A 36 2.67 15.37 8.32
C GLY A 36 3.24 15.58 6.91
N SER A 37 2.89 14.72 5.94
CA SER A 37 3.50 14.71 4.61
C SER A 37 3.30 16.02 3.83
N GLY A 38 2.14 16.66 3.98
CA GLY A 38 1.83 17.95 3.40
C GLY A 38 2.76 19.07 3.88
N TYR A 39 3.12 19.06 5.18
CA TYR A 39 4.07 20.03 5.73
C TYR A 39 5.47 19.82 5.13
N ILE A 40 5.91 18.59 4.96
CA ILE A 40 7.22 18.28 4.37
C ILE A 40 7.24 18.72 2.90
N SER A 41 6.24 18.34 2.10
CA SER A 41 6.21 18.70 0.68
C SER A 41 6.08 20.20 0.42
N SER A 42 5.49 20.97 1.36
CA SER A 42 5.43 22.42 1.28
C SER A 42 6.78 23.12 1.49
N ARG A 43 7.74 22.42 2.11
CA ARG A 43 9.10 22.95 2.37
C ARG A 43 10.12 22.53 1.32
N ILE A 44 10.01 21.31 0.78
CA ILE A 44 11.08 20.74 -0.06
C ILE A 44 10.64 20.26 -1.44
N THR A 45 9.44 20.47 -1.88
CA THR A 45 8.79 19.96 -3.11
C THR A 45 8.41 18.48 -3.06
N HIS A 46 7.42 18.07 -3.86
CA HIS A 46 6.98 16.68 -3.95
C HIS A 46 8.10 15.75 -4.44
N LYS A 47 8.89 16.16 -5.45
CA LYS A 47 10.03 15.38 -5.94
C LYS A 47 11.04 15.06 -4.85
N LYS A 48 11.44 16.09 -4.09
CA LYS A 48 12.39 15.91 -2.98
C LYS A 48 11.79 15.06 -1.86
N THR A 49 10.50 15.22 -1.56
CA THR A 49 9.79 14.40 -0.56
C THR A 49 9.84 12.93 -0.93
N ILE A 50 9.57 12.57 -2.20
CA ILE A 50 9.67 11.20 -2.70
C ILE A 50 11.09 10.65 -2.55
N ALA A 51 12.10 11.43 -2.96
CA ALA A 51 13.50 11.02 -2.84
C ALA A 51 13.94 10.84 -1.39
N VAL A 52 13.56 11.76 -0.50
CA VAL A 52 13.83 11.68 0.95
C VAL A 52 13.16 10.45 1.54
N SER A 53 11.90 10.17 1.19
CA SER A 53 11.20 8.96 1.63
C SER A 53 11.98 7.70 1.25
N ALA A 54 12.36 7.55 -0.02
CA ALA A 54 13.07 6.36 -0.49
C ALA A 54 14.43 6.17 0.21
N ILE A 55 15.20 7.27 0.40
CA ILE A 55 16.47 7.23 1.12
C ILE A 55 16.25 6.89 2.61
N ALA A 56 15.27 7.51 3.25
CA ALA A 56 14.98 7.27 4.66
C ALA A 56 14.46 5.83 4.92
N VAL A 57 13.61 5.30 4.03
CA VAL A 57 13.16 3.90 4.04
C VAL A 57 14.37 2.96 3.94
N GLY A 58 15.26 3.21 2.99
CA GLY A 58 16.47 2.40 2.81
C GLY A 58 17.39 2.45 4.01
N THR A 59 17.58 3.63 4.60
CA THR A 59 18.37 3.81 5.82
C THR A 59 17.74 3.08 7.01
N ALA A 60 16.41 3.20 7.20
CA ALA A 60 15.70 2.52 8.26
C ALA A 60 15.79 0.98 8.12
N LEU A 61 15.65 0.42 6.91
CA LEU A 61 15.85 -1.00 6.64
C LEU A 61 17.28 -1.45 6.97
N SER A 62 18.27 -0.65 6.60
CA SER A 62 19.67 -0.91 6.95
C SER A 62 19.88 -0.89 8.47
N LEU A 63 19.29 0.05 9.20
CA LEU A 63 19.36 0.11 10.65
C LEU A 63 18.68 -1.10 11.32
N ILE A 64 17.54 -1.57 10.81
CA ILE A 64 16.87 -2.79 11.29
C ILE A 64 17.82 -3.99 11.20
N SER A 65 18.63 -4.07 10.15
CA SER A 65 19.58 -5.18 9.97
C SER A 65 20.64 -5.27 11.08
N PHE A 66 20.93 -4.17 11.76
CA PHE A 66 21.87 -4.11 12.90
C PHE A 66 21.20 -4.25 14.28
N SER A 67 19.87 -4.31 14.32
CA SER A 67 19.13 -4.41 15.59
C SER A 67 19.41 -5.74 16.29
N LYS A 68 19.70 -5.65 17.60
CA LYS A 68 20.01 -6.81 18.47
C LYS A 68 18.96 -7.01 19.58
N SER A 69 18.00 -6.11 19.72
CA SER A 69 16.94 -6.17 20.71
C SER A 69 15.59 -5.79 20.12
N LEU A 70 14.52 -6.26 20.76
CA LEU A 70 13.15 -5.93 20.38
C LEU A 70 12.88 -4.41 20.44
N PHE A 71 13.40 -3.74 21.48
CA PHE A 71 13.22 -2.30 21.61
C PHE A 71 13.88 -1.54 20.45
N ALA A 72 15.14 -1.85 20.13
CA ALA A 72 15.82 -1.23 18.98
C ALA A 72 15.09 -1.49 17.68
N MET A 73 14.57 -2.71 17.49
CA MET A 73 13.80 -3.07 16.30
C MET A 73 12.47 -2.29 16.22
N ARG A 74 11.73 -2.15 17.33
CA ARG A 74 10.52 -1.32 17.41
C ARG A 74 10.80 0.13 17.01
N CYS A 75 11.87 0.72 17.54
CA CYS A 75 12.28 2.07 17.17
C CYS A 75 12.62 2.19 15.68
N CYS A 76 13.41 1.27 15.13
CA CYS A 76 13.79 1.30 13.73
C CYS A 76 12.57 1.08 12.80
N VAL A 77 11.65 0.19 13.16
CA VAL A 77 10.42 -0.07 12.40
C VAL A 77 9.46 1.13 12.49
N PHE A 78 9.39 1.82 13.62
CA PHE A 78 8.66 3.08 13.74
C PHE A 78 9.23 4.15 12.80
N VAL A 79 10.56 4.32 12.75
CA VAL A 79 11.24 5.21 11.80
C VAL A 79 10.98 4.78 10.36
N LEU A 80 10.95 3.48 10.07
CA LEU A 80 10.57 2.94 8.76
C LEU A 80 9.14 3.36 8.39
N GLY A 81 8.20 3.26 9.32
CA GLY A 81 6.82 3.72 9.12
C GLY A 81 6.77 5.21 8.79
N ILE A 82 7.45 6.06 9.59
CA ILE A 82 7.55 7.50 9.31
C ILE A 82 8.12 7.74 7.91
N SER A 83 9.19 7.07 7.55
CA SER A 83 9.86 7.25 6.26
C SER A 83 8.98 6.87 5.08
N ALA A 84 8.20 5.79 5.21
CA ALA A 84 7.31 5.31 4.15
C ALA A 84 6.05 6.17 3.99
N GLY A 85 5.47 6.68 5.11
CA GLY A 85 4.20 7.41 5.06
C GLY A 85 4.28 8.76 4.37
N ILE A 86 5.45 9.40 4.28
CA ILE A 86 5.59 10.66 3.54
C ILE A 86 5.54 10.49 2.01
N TYR A 87 5.65 9.26 1.50
CA TYR A 87 5.70 8.99 0.06
C TYR A 87 4.34 9.17 -0.63
N LEU A 88 3.30 8.48 -0.12
CA LEU A 88 2.06 8.25 -0.87
C LEU A 88 1.38 9.53 -1.35
N PRO A 89 1.14 10.57 -0.52
CA PRO A 89 0.49 11.79 -1.00
C PRO A 89 1.31 12.51 -2.06
N SER A 90 2.63 12.59 -1.88
CA SER A 90 3.52 13.22 -2.85
C SER A 90 3.65 12.41 -4.15
N GLY A 91 3.63 11.08 -4.06
CA GLY A 91 3.64 10.17 -5.20
C GLY A 91 2.40 10.36 -6.09
N ILE A 92 1.21 10.25 -5.50
CA ILE A 92 -0.06 10.42 -6.23
C ILE A 92 -0.18 11.83 -6.82
N THR A 93 0.16 12.86 -6.04
CA THR A 93 0.13 14.25 -6.52
C THR A 93 1.09 14.47 -7.70
N THR A 94 2.30 13.89 -7.63
CA THR A 94 3.26 13.97 -8.75
C THR A 94 2.74 13.26 -9.98
N VAL A 95 2.27 12.01 -9.85
CA VAL A 95 1.74 11.21 -10.97
C VAL A 95 0.57 11.91 -11.64
N THR A 96 -0.39 12.40 -10.87
CA THR A 96 -1.57 13.11 -11.41
C THR A 96 -1.23 14.47 -12.02
N SER A 97 -0.14 15.11 -11.60
CA SER A 97 0.33 16.37 -12.20
C SER A 97 1.02 16.20 -13.57
N LEU A 98 1.50 15.00 -13.87
CA LEU A 98 2.22 14.71 -15.13
C LEU A 98 1.29 14.38 -16.30
N VAL A 99 0.00 14.14 -16.04
CA VAL A 99 -0.95 13.68 -17.04
C VAL A 99 -2.21 14.55 -17.06
N ASN A 100 -2.89 14.55 -18.23
CA ASN A 100 -4.20 15.20 -18.32
C ASN A 100 -5.19 14.52 -17.37
N PRO A 101 -6.10 15.29 -16.71
CA PRO A 101 -7.14 14.72 -15.83
C PRO A 101 -7.94 13.56 -16.42
N ARG A 102 -8.11 13.52 -17.74
CA ARG A 102 -8.76 12.41 -18.46
C ARG A 102 -8.01 11.07 -18.36
N HIS A 103 -6.76 11.07 -17.88
CA HIS A 103 -5.90 9.89 -17.79
C HIS A 103 -5.44 9.61 -16.34
N TRP A 104 -6.04 10.24 -15.35
CA TRP A 104 -5.67 10.04 -13.94
C TRP A 104 -5.89 8.59 -13.50
N GLY A 105 -6.99 7.96 -13.93
CA GLY A 105 -7.25 6.56 -13.60
C GLY A 105 -6.14 5.62 -14.07
N LYS A 106 -5.69 5.78 -15.33
CA LYS A 106 -4.58 4.98 -15.88
C LYS A 106 -3.25 5.27 -15.19
N ALA A 107 -2.96 6.54 -14.94
CA ALA A 107 -1.71 6.94 -14.30
C ALA A 107 -1.59 6.39 -12.88
N VAL A 108 -2.67 6.47 -12.10
CA VAL A 108 -2.75 5.87 -10.77
C VAL A 108 -2.71 4.34 -10.84
N ALA A 109 -3.38 3.72 -11.83
CA ALA A 109 -3.31 2.27 -12.02
C ALA A 109 -1.88 1.78 -12.27
N ILE A 110 -1.10 2.51 -13.08
CA ILE A 110 0.32 2.20 -13.31
C ILE A 110 1.12 2.36 -12.00
N HIS A 111 0.85 3.41 -11.22
CA HIS A 111 1.47 3.59 -9.92
C HIS A 111 1.15 2.43 -8.96
N GLU A 112 -0.10 1.97 -8.93
CA GLU A 112 -0.56 0.86 -8.10
C GLU A 112 -0.02 -0.51 -8.52
N LEU A 113 0.57 -0.65 -9.71
CA LEU A 113 1.26 -1.89 -10.10
C LEU A 113 2.40 -2.22 -9.14
N ALA A 114 3.16 -1.24 -8.68
CA ALA A 114 4.30 -1.45 -7.80
C ALA A 114 3.92 -2.08 -6.45
N PRO A 115 2.97 -1.52 -5.64
CA PRO A 115 2.54 -2.16 -4.41
C PRO A 115 1.90 -3.54 -4.66
N ASN A 116 1.07 -3.70 -5.71
CA ASN A 116 0.47 -5.00 -6.01
C ASN A 116 1.52 -6.05 -6.39
N LEU A 117 2.50 -5.69 -7.21
CA LEU A 117 3.60 -6.56 -7.58
C LEU A 117 4.46 -6.92 -6.36
N SER A 118 4.62 -6.01 -5.41
CA SER A 118 5.37 -6.27 -4.18
C SER A 118 4.76 -7.38 -3.32
N PHE A 119 3.43 -7.52 -3.29
CA PHE A 119 2.77 -8.63 -2.57
C PHE A 119 3.10 -10.01 -3.15
N ILE A 120 3.40 -10.08 -4.44
CA ILE A 120 3.76 -11.32 -5.15
C ILE A 120 5.26 -11.57 -5.04
N LEU A 121 6.07 -10.55 -5.37
CA LEU A 121 7.53 -10.71 -5.46
C LEU A 121 8.21 -10.79 -4.10
N THR A 122 7.70 -10.12 -3.08
CA THR A 122 8.38 -10.06 -1.78
C THR A 122 8.52 -11.43 -1.12
N PRO A 123 7.48 -12.31 -1.05
CA PRO A 123 7.65 -13.66 -0.53
C PRO A 123 8.67 -14.49 -1.33
N LEU A 124 8.56 -14.46 -2.66
CA LEU A 124 9.47 -15.21 -3.55
C LEU A 124 10.93 -14.75 -3.40
N LEU A 125 11.16 -13.45 -3.42
CA LEU A 125 12.49 -12.88 -3.22
C LEU A 125 13.02 -13.16 -1.81
N ALA A 126 12.17 -13.12 -0.79
CA ALA A 126 12.58 -13.45 0.57
C ALA A 126 13.02 -14.92 0.67
N GLU A 127 12.26 -15.85 0.10
CA GLU A 127 12.60 -17.27 0.08
C GLU A 127 13.93 -17.53 -0.64
N ILE A 128 14.08 -17.01 -1.85
CA ILE A 128 15.32 -17.15 -2.64
C ILE A 128 16.51 -16.55 -1.89
N LEU A 129 16.37 -15.35 -1.36
CA LEU A 129 17.46 -14.66 -0.70
C LEU A 129 17.83 -15.30 0.65
N LEU A 130 16.84 -15.80 1.41
CA LEU A 130 17.10 -16.49 2.69
C LEU A 130 17.79 -17.85 2.49
N HIS A 131 17.70 -18.44 1.33
CA HIS A 131 18.45 -19.65 1.00
C HIS A 131 19.98 -19.40 1.00
N TRP A 132 20.40 -18.21 0.56
CA TRP A 132 21.82 -17.86 0.40
C TRP A 132 22.34 -16.91 1.48
N PHE A 133 21.46 -16.07 2.06
CA PHE A 133 21.84 -14.99 2.95
C PHE A 133 21.03 -15.00 4.25
N LYS A 134 21.63 -14.50 5.33
CA LYS A 134 20.91 -14.23 6.57
C LYS A 134 19.92 -13.07 6.36
N TRP A 135 18.81 -13.04 7.11
CA TRP A 135 17.79 -12.00 7.03
C TRP A 135 18.36 -10.57 7.19
N ARG A 136 19.41 -10.42 8.00
CA ARG A 136 20.12 -9.14 8.19
C ARG A 136 20.73 -8.64 6.89
N THR A 137 21.44 -9.50 6.18
CA THR A 137 22.07 -9.20 4.88
C THR A 137 21.01 -8.86 3.84
N VAL A 138 19.89 -9.59 3.83
CA VAL A 138 18.76 -9.33 2.93
C VAL A 138 18.18 -7.93 3.17
N LEU A 139 17.89 -7.56 4.41
CA LEU A 139 17.36 -6.24 4.75
C LEU A 139 18.36 -5.12 4.43
N TYR A 140 19.64 -5.33 4.74
CA TYR A 140 20.70 -4.38 4.42
C TYR A 140 20.79 -4.13 2.91
N PHE A 141 20.81 -5.19 2.12
CA PHE A 141 20.88 -5.09 0.66
C PHE A 141 19.66 -4.36 0.07
N ILE A 142 18.45 -4.73 0.48
CA ILE A 142 17.21 -4.05 0.05
C ILE A 142 17.26 -2.57 0.48
N GLY A 143 17.74 -2.29 1.68
CA GLY A 143 17.93 -0.93 2.17
C GLY A 143 18.85 -0.12 1.29
N MET A 144 20.01 -0.67 0.92
CA MET A 144 20.99 -0.01 0.02
C MET A 144 20.40 0.23 -1.38
N VAL A 145 19.65 -0.72 -1.93
CA VAL A 145 18.95 -0.54 -3.22
C VAL A 145 17.94 0.61 -3.11
N SER A 146 17.17 0.70 -2.03
CA SER A 146 16.21 1.79 -1.81
C SER A 146 16.91 3.15 -1.73
N VAL A 147 18.03 3.25 -0.99
CA VAL A 147 18.86 4.48 -0.95
C VAL A 147 19.34 4.87 -2.33
N LEU A 148 19.90 3.92 -3.08
CA LEU A 148 20.37 4.16 -4.44
C LEU A 148 19.26 4.66 -5.36
N MET A 149 18.09 4.02 -5.32
CA MET A 149 16.91 4.42 -6.11
C MET A 149 16.41 5.82 -5.72
N GLY A 150 16.43 6.17 -4.43
CA GLY A 150 16.11 7.53 -3.97
C GLY A 150 17.08 8.58 -4.52
N ILE A 151 18.39 8.29 -4.54
CA ILE A 151 19.41 9.16 -5.11
C ILE A 151 19.24 9.29 -6.63
N VAL A 152 19.04 8.17 -7.34
CA VAL A 152 18.79 8.14 -8.78
C VAL A 152 17.55 8.96 -9.12
N PHE A 153 16.45 8.76 -8.41
CA PHE A 153 15.22 9.51 -8.61
C PHE A 153 15.41 11.01 -8.34
N SER A 154 16.17 11.39 -7.32
CA SER A 154 16.43 12.81 -7.02
C SER A 154 17.14 13.53 -8.19
N LYS A 155 18.03 12.82 -8.89
CA LYS A 155 18.82 13.38 -10.01
C LYS A 155 18.10 13.25 -11.35
N LEU A 156 17.55 12.08 -11.66
CA LEU A 156 17.03 11.74 -12.98
C LEU A 156 15.50 11.76 -13.06
N GLY A 157 14.79 11.71 -11.92
CA GLY A 157 13.33 11.69 -11.89
C GLY A 157 12.72 12.99 -12.44
N ASN A 158 11.60 12.87 -13.13
CA ASN A 158 10.82 13.98 -13.65
C ASN A 158 9.51 14.17 -12.87
N GLY A 159 9.01 15.43 -12.86
CA GLY A 159 7.76 15.79 -12.17
C GLY A 159 7.95 16.12 -10.69
N GLY A 160 6.89 16.68 -10.07
CA GLY A 160 6.87 17.01 -8.66
C GLY A 160 7.78 18.17 -8.23
N ASN A 161 8.27 18.99 -9.16
CA ASN A 161 9.16 20.14 -8.88
C ASN A 161 8.40 21.38 -8.36
N PHE A 162 7.25 21.17 -7.76
CA PHE A 162 6.43 22.20 -7.13
C PHE A 162 6.24 21.89 -5.65
N LEU A 163 5.98 22.94 -4.87
CA LEU A 163 5.72 22.83 -3.44
C LEU A 163 4.29 22.34 -3.22
N GLY A 164 4.10 21.49 -2.21
CA GLY A 164 2.77 21.24 -1.65
C GLY A 164 2.31 22.40 -0.77
N GLU A 165 1.04 22.44 -0.42
CA GLU A 165 0.56 23.32 0.63
C GLU A 165 0.75 22.72 2.01
N ALA A 166 1.26 23.53 2.93
CA ALA A 166 1.31 23.13 4.34
C ALA A 166 -0.13 23.02 4.88
N PRO A 167 -0.45 21.96 5.63
CA PRO A 167 -1.73 21.88 6.30
C PRO A 167 -1.97 23.13 7.17
N ASN A 168 -3.02 23.86 6.85
CA ASN A 168 -3.45 24.96 7.67
C ASN A 168 -4.92 24.74 8.09
N PHE A 169 -5.33 25.37 9.16
CA PHE A 169 -6.68 25.20 9.71
C PHE A 169 -7.79 25.53 8.70
N SER A 170 -7.55 26.52 7.83
CA SER A 170 -8.50 26.92 6.79
C SER A 170 -8.65 25.84 5.73
N SER A 171 -7.53 25.27 5.25
CA SER A 171 -7.54 24.21 4.24
C SER A 171 -8.14 22.91 4.79
N ILE A 172 -7.79 22.52 6.01
CA ILE A 172 -8.39 21.37 6.70
C ILE A 172 -9.91 21.57 6.81
N LYS A 173 -10.37 22.72 7.28
CA LYS A 173 -11.80 23.04 7.42
C LYS A 173 -12.51 23.02 6.07
N LYS A 174 -11.87 23.47 4.98
CA LYS A 174 -12.44 23.42 3.63
C LYS A 174 -12.67 21.97 3.17
N ILE A 175 -11.66 21.09 3.31
CA ILE A 175 -11.77 19.68 2.93
C ILE A 175 -12.82 18.96 3.77
N PHE A 176 -12.83 19.15 5.09
CA PHE A 176 -13.79 18.52 6.00
C PHE A 176 -15.22 18.98 5.80
N ARG A 177 -15.45 20.10 5.12
CA ARG A 177 -16.78 20.57 4.73
C ARG A 177 -17.31 19.93 3.45
N ILE A 178 -16.47 19.18 2.73
CA ILE A 178 -16.86 18.47 1.51
C ILE A 178 -17.47 17.11 1.92
N PRO A 179 -18.80 16.89 1.80
CA PRO A 179 -19.40 15.61 2.20
C PRO A 179 -18.79 14.42 1.45
N ALA A 180 -18.45 14.60 0.17
CA ALA A 180 -17.83 13.57 -0.65
C ALA A 180 -16.48 13.10 -0.09
N PHE A 181 -15.75 13.94 0.64
CA PHE A 181 -14.49 13.57 1.29
C PHE A 181 -14.71 12.50 2.38
N TRP A 182 -15.73 12.68 3.22
CA TRP A 182 -16.07 11.70 4.26
C TRP A 182 -16.53 10.37 3.69
N PHE A 183 -17.34 10.42 2.62
CA PHE A 183 -17.71 9.20 1.91
C PHE A 183 -16.50 8.49 1.37
N LEU A 184 -15.54 9.20 0.77
CA LEU A 184 -14.31 8.58 0.27
C LEU A 184 -13.46 7.98 1.39
N ILE A 185 -13.33 8.63 2.56
CA ILE A 185 -12.63 8.04 3.72
C ILE A 185 -13.25 6.69 4.09
N VAL A 186 -14.58 6.64 4.23
CA VAL A 186 -15.28 5.39 4.56
C VAL A 186 -15.03 4.33 3.47
N LEU A 187 -15.14 4.72 2.20
CA LEU A 187 -14.92 3.79 1.09
C LEU A 187 -13.48 3.28 1.04
N PHE A 188 -12.46 4.12 1.25
CA PHE A 188 -11.07 3.67 1.35
C PHE A 188 -10.85 2.74 2.54
N SER A 189 -11.43 3.04 3.70
CA SER A 189 -11.36 2.17 4.88
C SER A 189 -11.97 0.79 4.62
N LEU A 190 -13.14 0.74 3.99
CA LEU A 190 -13.79 -0.51 3.59
C LEU A 190 -12.97 -1.28 2.53
N ALA A 191 -12.40 -0.58 1.55
CA ALA A 191 -11.57 -1.20 0.52
C ALA A 191 -10.30 -1.82 1.13
N ILE A 192 -9.62 -1.12 2.04
CA ILE A 192 -8.43 -1.63 2.74
C ILE A 192 -8.81 -2.83 3.59
N THR A 193 -9.90 -2.78 4.34
CA THR A 193 -10.39 -3.91 5.15
C THR A 193 -10.70 -5.12 4.27
N SER A 194 -11.35 -4.91 3.13
CA SER A 194 -11.66 -5.96 2.16
C SER A 194 -10.41 -6.59 1.54
N THR A 195 -9.39 -5.77 1.23
CA THR A 195 -8.19 -6.26 0.54
C THR A 195 -7.09 -6.79 1.45
N LEU A 196 -6.93 -6.24 2.64
CA LEU A 196 -5.89 -6.66 3.60
C LEU A 196 -6.46 -7.50 4.74
N GLY A 197 -7.60 -7.10 5.32
CA GLY A 197 -8.19 -7.80 6.46
C GLY A 197 -8.62 -9.22 6.13
N ILE A 198 -9.45 -9.37 5.10
CA ILE A 198 -9.96 -10.68 4.66
C ILE A 198 -8.79 -11.57 4.21
N TYR A 199 -7.90 -11.04 3.36
CA TYR A 199 -6.82 -11.82 2.78
C TYR A 199 -5.83 -12.38 3.79
N ASN A 200 -5.57 -11.66 4.86
CA ASN A 200 -4.65 -12.15 5.90
C ASN A 200 -5.21 -13.37 6.65
N MET A 201 -6.53 -13.48 6.75
CA MET A 201 -7.19 -14.61 7.42
C MET A 201 -7.66 -15.71 6.46
N LEU A 202 -7.66 -15.43 5.16
CA LEU A 202 -8.24 -16.32 4.17
C LEU A 202 -7.57 -17.69 4.07
N PRO A 203 -6.22 -17.85 4.10
CA PRO A 203 -5.61 -19.18 4.12
C PRO A 203 -6.05 -20.02 5.32
N LEU A 204 -6.09 -19.41 6.50
CA LEU A 204 -6.55 -20.07 7.71
C LEU A 204 -8.01 -20.51 7.57
N TYR A 205 -8.89 -19.64 7.09
CA TYR A 205 -10.30 -19.92 6.84
C TYR A 205 -10.50 -21.11 5.88
N LEU A 206 -9.75 -21.12 4.75
CA LEU A 206 -9.82 -22.19 3.77
C LEU A 206 -9.37 -23.55 4.32
N VAL A 207 -8.38 -23.55 5.21
CA VAL A 207 -7.91 -24.78 5.86
C VAL A 207 -8.92 -25.25 6.92
N THR A 208 -9.40 -24.36 7.79
CA THR A 208 -10.26 -24.75 8.94
C THR A 208 -11.69 -25.05 8.53
N GLU A 209 -12.29 -24.24 7.66
CA GLU A 209 -13.72 -24.39 7.31
C GLU A 209 -13.96 -25.22 6.05
N HIS A 210 -13.01 -25.22 5.11
CA HIS A 210 -13.15 -25.95 3.84
C HIS A 210 -12.25 -27.19 3.75
N GLY A 211 -11.44 -27.49 4.78
CA GLY A 211 -10.58 -28.67 4.82
C GLY A 211 -9.49 -28.70 3.74
N MET A 212 -9.13 -27.55 3.18
CA MET A 212 -8.09 -27.46 2.16
C MET A 212 -6.70 -27.68 2.76
N SER A 213 -5.78 -28.26 1.99
CA SER A 213 -4.38 -28.28 2.40
C SER A 213 -3.83 -26.85 2.45
N LEU A 214 -2.88 -26.57 3.35
CA LEU A 214 -2.27 -25.26 3.50
C LEU A 214 -1.60 -24.79 2.21
N ASP A 215 -0.93 -25.71 1.51
CA ASP A 215 -0.25 -25.40 0.24
C ASP A 215 -1.25 -24.97 -0.84
N TRP A 216 -2.38 -25.65 -0.93
CA TRP A 216 -3.44 -25.30 -1.89
C TRP A 216 -4.09 -23.97 -1.54
N ALA A 217 -4.41 -23.74 -0.26
CA ALA A 217 -4.96 -22.45 0.21
C ALA A 217 -4.02 -21.28 -0.08
N ASN A 218 -2.72 -21.43 0.22
CA ASN A 218 -1.72 -20.41 -0.06
C ASN A 218 -1.52 -20.18 -1.57
N SER A 219 -1.51 -21.25 -2.37
CA SER A 219 -1.39 -21.14 -3.83
C SER A 219 -2.60 -20.44 -4.45
N LEU A 220 -3.80 -20.73 -3.99
CA LEU A 220 -5.03 -20.09 -4.45
C LEU A 220 -5.02 -18.59 -4.13
N VAL A 221 -4.71 -18.22 -2.91
CA VAL A 221 -4.60 -16.83 -2.48
C VAL A 221 -3.48 -16.09 -3.21
N GLY A 222 -2.32 -16.73 -3.40
CA GLY A 222 -1.19 -16.16 -4.13
C GLY A 222 -1.50 -15.92 -5.61
N THR A 223 -2.10 -16.90 -6.29
CA THR A 223 -2.43 -16.78 -7.74
C THR A 223 -3.53 -15.75 -7.98
N SER A 224 -4.49 -15.59 -7.06
CA SER A 224 -5.49 -14.54 -7.16
C SER A 224 -4.88 -13.13 -7.18
N ARG A 225 -3.74 -12.94 -6.51
CA ARG A 225 -3.01 -11.67 -6.51
C ARG A 225 -2.32 -11.35 -7.83
N ILE A 226 -1.89 -12.35 -8.59
CA ILE A 226 -1.26 -12.13 -9.90
C ILE A 226 -2.27 -11.49 -10.86
N SER A 227 -3.51 -11.97 -10.88
CA SER A 227 -4.55 -11.43 -11.76
C SER A 227 -4.98 -9.99 -11.43
N THR A 228 -4.73 -9.52 -10.18
CA THR A 228 -5.01 -8.13 -9.80
C THR A 228 -4.19 -7.11 -10.61
N LEU A 229 -3.00 -7.48 -11.09
CA LEU A 229 -2.15 -6.58 -11.88
C LEU A 229 -2.84 -6.11 -13.17
N GLY A 230 -3.39 -7.06 -13.93
CA GLY A 230 -4.14 -6.74 -15.15
C GLY A 230 -5.43 -5.96 -14.87
N MET A 231 -6.14 -6.36 -13.81
CA MET A 231 -7.40 -5.72 -13.44
C MET A 231 -7.23 -4.31 -12.89
N ALA A 232 -6.14 -4.00 -12.20
CA ALA A 232 -5.83 -2.63 -11.79
C ALA A 232 -5.75 -1.69 -13.00
N PHE A 233 -5.09 -2.14 -14.08
CA PHE A 233 -5.00 -1.37 -15.34
C PHE A 233 -6.36 -1.22 -16.02
N LEU A 234 -7.14 -2.31 -16.12
CA LEU A 234 -8.51 -2.27 -16.68
C LEU A 234 -9.42 -1.36 -15.84
N GLY A 235 -9.32 -1.40 -14.52
CA GLY A 235 -10.03 -0.50 -13.60
C GLY A 235 -9.69 0.97 -13.82
N GLY A 236 -8.41 1.27 -14.04
CA GLY A 236 -7.94 2.61 -14.38
C GLY A 236 -8.47 3.09 -15.72
N TRP A 237 -8.41 2.25 -16.75
CA TRP A 237 -8.97 2.54 -18.08
C TRP A 237 -10.49 2.75 -18.03
N ALA A 238 -11.20 1.90 -17.30
CA ALA A 238 -12.64 2.04 -17.12
C ALA A 238 -12.99 3.33 -16.34
N THR A 239 -12.18 3.69 -15.34
CA THR A 239 -12.33 4.95 -14.60
C THR A 239 -12.19 6.17 -15.51
N ASP A 240 -11.23 6.17 -16.43
CA ASP A 240 -11.03 7.26 -17.37
C ASP A 240 -12.19 7.40 -18.38
N ARG A 241 -12.86 6.30 -18.72
CA ARG A 241 -13.98 6.30 -19.67
C ARG A 241 -15.34 6.57 -19.04
N LEU A 242 -15.60 5.94 -17.92
CA LEU A 242 -16.92 5.94 -17.27
C LEU A 242 -17.01 6.92 -16.10
N GLY A 243 -15.85 7.44 -15.67
CA GLY A 243 -15.72 8.25 -14.47
C GLY A 243 -15.55 7.40 -13.19
N PRO A 244 -15.02 7.99 -12.11
CA PRO A 244 -14.71 7.26 -10.88
C PRO A 244 -15.94 6.75 -10.13
N LYS A 245 -17.05 7.52 -10.12
CA LYS A 245 -18.24 7.18 -9.33
C LYS A 245 -18.88 5.83 -9.72
N PRO A 246 -19.24 5.57 -11.01
CA PRO A 246 -19.83 4.29 -11.38
C PRO A 246 -18.89 3.11 -11.16
N ILE A 247 -17.58 3.30 -11.35
CA ILE A 247 -16.61 2.23 -11.10
C ILE A 247 -16.56 1.90 -9.60
N MET A 248 -16.44 2.89 -8.71
CA MET A 248 -16.47 2.66 -7.26
C MET A 248 -17.75 1.93 -6.83
N VAL A 249 -18.92 2.40 -7.29
CA VAL A 249 -20.21 1.77 -6.93
C VAL A 249 -20.26 0.32 -7.40
N GLY A 250 -19.91 0.06 -8.67
CA GLY A 250 -19.91 -1.29 -9.23
C GLY A 250 -18.95 -2.22 -8.49
N VAL A 251 -17.73 -1.75 -8.21
CA VAL A 251 -16.72 -2.51 -7.46
C VAL A 251 -17.24 -2.86 -6.06
N PHE A 252 -17.79 -1.92 -5.31
CA PHE A 252 -18.28 -2.19 -3.95
C PHE A 252 -19.47 -3.16 -3.94
N ILE A 253 -20.42 -3.03 -4.87
CA ILE A 253 -21.54 -3.95 -4.95
C ILE A 253 -21.03 -5.37 -5.24
N VAL A 254 -20.21 -5.53 -6.27
CA VAL A 254 -19.75 -6.86 -6.68
C VAL A 254 -18.81 -7.47 -5.66
N THR A 255 -17.83 -6.72 -5.15
CA THR A 255 -16.91 -7.25 -4.11
C THR A 255 -17.63 -7.51 -2.80
N GLY A 256 -18.63 -6.71 -2.43
CA GLY A 256 -19.47 -6.94 -1.27
C GLY A 256 -20.25 -8.26 -1.38
N ILE A 257 -20.89 -8.49 -2.53
CA ILE A 257 -21.58 -9.77 -2.80
C ILE A 257 -20.59 -10.95 -2.73
N LEU A 258 -19.43 -10.84 -3.40
CA LEU A 258 -18.41 -11.90 -3.36
C LEU A 258 -17.91 -12.17 -1.94
N THR A 259 -17.73 -11.11 -1.14
CA THR A 259 -17.30 -11.25 0.27
C THR A 259 -18.35 -11.97 1.11
N LEU A 260 -19.64 -11.68 0.93
CA LEU A 260 -20.72 -12.42 1.60
C LEU A 260 -20.76 -13.89 1.16
N LEU A 261 -20.57 -14.13 -0.14
CA LEU A 261 -20.54 -15.49 -0.68
C LEU A 261 -19.37 -16.32 -0.15
N ILE A 262 -18.23 -15.74 0.23
CA ILE A 262 -17.11 -16.48 0.86
C ILE A 262 -17.60 -17.28 2.07
N GLY A 263 -18.49 -16.72 2.90
CA GLY A 263 -19.02 -17.38 4.08
C GLY A 263 -20.23 -18.33 3.82
N MET A 264 -20.72 -18.43 2.59
CA MET A 264 -21.98 -19.13 2.28
C MET A 264 -21.82 -20.28 1.29
N VAL A 265 -20.75 -20.33 0.52
CA VAL A 265 -20.59 -21.29 -0.57
C VAL A 265 -19.85 -22.55 -0.16
N SER A 266 -20.16 -23.65 -0.85
CA SER A 266 -19.46 -24.92 -0.68
C SER A 266 -18.05 -24.92 -1.32
N THR A 267 -17.23 -25.88 -0.90
CA THR A 267 -15.82 -25.99 -1.26
C THR A 267 -15.50 -25.84 -2.76
N PRO A 268 -16.21 -26.37 -3.74
CA PRO A 268 -15.85 -26.18 -5.15
C PRO A 268 -15.94 -24.72 -5.62
N TRP A 269 -16.92 -23.99 -5.12
CA TRP A 269 -17.18 -22.61 -5.55
C TRP A 269 -16.33 -21.58 -4.80
N ILE A 270 -15.87 -21.90 -3.59
CA ILE A 270 -15.05 -20.98 -2.80
C ILE A 270 -13.76 -20.56 -3.54
N ALA A 271 -13.13 -21.47 -4.28
CA ALA A 271 -11.93 -21.18 -5.06
C ALA A 271 -12.17 -20.10 -6.11
N VAL A 272 -13.30 -20.15 -6.81
CA VAL A 272 -13.68 -19.15 -7.80
C VAL A 272 -13.91 -17.78 -7.15
N ILE A 273 -14.62 -17.75 -6.02
CA ILE A 273 -14.94 -16.50 -5.33
C ILE A 273 -13.69 -15.86 -4.74
N VAL A 274 -12.84 -16.66 -4.10
CA VAL A 274 -11.54 -16.22 -3.54
C VAL A 274 -10.64 -15.67 -4.63
N PHE A 275 -10.70 -16.21 -5.84
CA PHE A 275 -9.96 -15.67 -6.98
C PHE A 275 -10.56 -14.35 -7.49
N LEU A 276 -11.88 -14.27 -7.65
CA LEU A 276 -12.53 -13.10 -8.25
C LEU A 276 -12.60 -11.87 -7.34
N GLN A 277 -12.76 -12.08 -6.03
CA GLN A 277 -12.97 -10.98 -5.08
C GLN A 277 -11.84 -9.94 -5.08
N PRO A 278 -10.53 -10.28 -4.95
CA PRO A 278 -9.46 -9.29 -4.96
C PRO A 278 -9.22 -8.70 -6.35
N VAL A 279 -9.46 -9.50 -7.39
CA VAL A 279 -9.31 -9.07 -8.78
C VAL A 279 -10.23 -7.88 -9.07
N LEU A 280 -11.45 -7.91 -8.56
CA LEU A 280 -12.38 -6.79 -8.70
C LEU A 280 -12.13 -5.67 -7.68
N ALA A 281 -11.79 -6.02 -6.44
CA ALA A 281 -11.53 -5.04 -5.37
C ALA A 281 -10.40 -4.06 -5.72
N VAL A 282 -9.37 -4.51 -6.43
CA VAL A 282 -8.23 -3.66 -6.82
C VAL A 282 -8.62 -2.49 -7.73
N CYS A 283 -9.71 -2.63 -8.50
CA CYS A 283 -10.22 -1.57 -9.38
C CYS A 283 -10.70 -0.34 -8.61
N PHE A 284 -10.93 -0.46 -7.30
CA PHE A 284 -11.32 0.68 -6.46
C PHE A 284 -10.23 1.74 -6.38
N TYR A 285 -8.96 1.37 -6.21
CA TYR A 285 -7.88 2.32 -5.93
C TYR A 285 -7.66 3.37 -7.03
N PRO A 286 -7.56 3.01 -8.32
CA PRO A 286 -7.48 4.00 -9.39
C PRO A 286 -8.69 4.95 -9.39
N ALA A 287 -9.90 4.43 -9.19
CA ALA A 287 -11.12 5.23 -9.16
C ALA A 287 -11.18 6.13 -7.91
N GLY A 288 -10.84 5.62 -6.74
CA GLY A 288 -10.82 6.36 -5.49
C GLY A 288 -9.83 7.53 -5.50
N PHE A 289 -8.57 7.29 -5.93
CA PHE A 289 -7.59 8.36 -6.05
C PHE A 289 -7.91 9.37 -7.15
N ALA A 290 -8.52 8.94 -8.26
CA ALA A 290 -9.03 9.85 -9.28
C ALA A 290 -10.16 10.73 -8.70
N ALA A 291 -11.09 10.15 -7.94
CA ALA A 291 -12.16 10.90 -7.28
C ALA A 291 -11.61 11.91 -6.26
N LEU A 292 -10.65 11.51 -5.40
CA LEU A 292 -9.97 12.43 -4.48
C LEU A 292 -9.30 13.58 -5.23
N SER A 293 -8.66 13.29 -6.34
CA SER A 293 -7.98 14.31 -7.15
C SER A 293 -8.94 15.27 -7.85
N ILE A 294 -10.18 14.84 -8.12
CA ILE A 294 -11.24 15.69 -8.70
C ILE A 294 -11.84 16.64 -7.65
N ILE A 295 -12.11 16.14 -6.44
CA ILE A 295 -12.78 16.93 -5.39
C ILE A 295 -11.84 17.88 -4.64
N SER A 296 -10.51 17.67 -4.75
CA SER A 296 -9.50 18.52 -4.14
C SER A 296 -8.93 19.52 -5.14
N SER A 297 -8.66 20.76 -4.68
CA SER A 297 -7.87 21.70 -5.49
C SER A 297 -6.44 21.17 -5.68
N PRO A 298 -5.71 21.59 -6.73
CA PRO A 298 -4.33 21.18 -6.95
C PRO A 298 -3.44 21.39 -5.72
N GLU A 299 -3.62 22.49 -5.03
CA GLU A 299 -2.86 22.87 -3.84
C GLU A 299 -3.18 21.97 -2.64
N ASN A 300 -4.46 21.61 -2.46
CA ASN A 300 -4.93 20.82 -1.32
C ASN A 300 -4.92 19.30 -1.58
N ARG A 301 -4.56 18.86 -2.79
CA ARG A 301 -4.61 17.44 -3.19
C ARG A 301 -3.75 16.56 -2.31
N ASN A 302 -2.53 17.00 -2.01
CA ASN A 302 -1.61 16.25 -1.15
C ASN A 302 -2.23 16.01 0.24
N MET A 303 -2.86 17.03 0.82
CA MET A 303 -3.51 16.94 2.12
C MET A 303 -4.80 16.08 2.07
N ALA A 304 -5.52 16.10 0.95
CA ALA A 304 -6.71 15.25 0.81
C ALA A 304 -6.36 13.76 0.66
N ILE A 305 -5.15 13.44 0.18
CA ILE A 305 -4.65 12.08 0.02
C ILE A 305 -4.00 11.56 1.31
N SER A 306 -3.43 12.44 2.14
CA SER A 306 -2.86 12.10 3.45
C SER A 306 -3.92 11.82 4.51
#